data_b25f948de00a82f84739b0a83cf0e524
#
_entry.id   b25f948de00a82f84739b0a83cf0e524
#
_cell.length_a   1.000
_cell.length_b   1.000
_cell.length_c   1.000
_cell.angle_alpha   90.00
_cell.angle_beta   90.00
_cell.angle_gamma   90.00
#
_symmetry.space_group_name_H-M   'P 1'
#
loop_
_entity.id
_entity.type
_entity.pdbx_description
1 polymer ?
#
loop_
_entity_poly.entity_id
_entity_poly.type
_entity_poly.pdbx_seq_one_letter_code
_entity_poly.pdbx_strand_id
1 'polypeptide(L)'
;MRLSALLSVLLFTFAVPTHAHAQEADPMPKTALVIHGGAGYVARESLSAQDEQDARADLNQALDAGHEVLAGGGSALDAVQAAVRVLEESPRFNAGKGAVFNADGGHELDASIMEGHTRRAGAVAGVTTIRSPITLARAVMEHSPHVMLAAQGAEAFADTRPEIERVRNDWFDTDKRRQQLDAAKRKEQAARSAGIDTVDEPGKYFGTVGAVALDQHGHIAAATSTGGMTNKKWGRVGDAPIIGAGTWADLQCGVSGTGWGEFYIRNAVAHDICARVAYRGDSLGDAAEEVVNRIVTAAGGDGGAIALDVDGNIAMPFNSGTMYRGWIHPDGSRGVAIFED
;
A
#
# COMPACT_ATOMS: atom_id res chain seq x y z
N MET A 1 -3.88 -60.70 -83.23
CA MET A 1 -3.98 -61.04 -81.79
C MET A 1 -3.26 -59.96 -81.02
N ARG A 2 -3.95 -59.08 -80.38
CA ARG A 2 -3.38 -58.08 -79.50
C ARG A 2 -3.97 -58.32 -78.07
N LEU A 3 -3.10 -58.69 -77.09
CA LEU A 3 -3.41 -58.84 -75.70
C LEU A 3 -3.41 -57.44 -75.05
N SER A 4 -4.50 -57.03 -74.52
CA SER A 4 -4.58 -55.83 -73.61
C SER A 4 -4.48 -56.30 -72.17
N ALA A 5 -3.44 -55.88 -71.49
CA ALA A 5 -3.24 -56.07 -70.04
C ALA A 5 -3.94 -54.89 -69.30
N LEU A 6 -4.91 -55.21 -68.50
CA LEU A 6 -5.53 -54.26 -67.55
C LEU A 6 -4.63 -54.18 -66.27
N LEU A 7 -4.13 -52.98 -65.97
CA LEU A 7 -3.38 -52.71 -64.78
C LEU A 7 -4.36 -52.10 -63.74
N SER A 8 -4.71 -52.88 -62.72
CA SER A 8 -5.57 -52.39 -61.57
C SER A 8 -4.65 -51.67 -60.55
N VAL A 9 -4.84 -50.36 -60.42
CA VAL A 9 -4.18 -49.56 -59.40
C VAL A 9 -5.02 -49.60 -58.15
N LEU A 10 -4.50 -50.23 -57.07
CA LEU A 10 -5.07 -50.20 -55.73
C LEU A 10 -4.64 -48.90 -55.04
N LEU A 11 -5.57 -47.95 -54.82
CA LEU A 11 -5.33 -46.77 -53.96
C LEU A 11 -5.49 -47.20 -52.50
N PHE A 12 -4.38 -47.21 -51.79
CA PHE A 12 -4.40 -47.27 -50.31
C PHE A 12 -4.56 -45.85 -49.76
N THR A 13 -5.72 -45.54 -49.19
CA THR A 13 -5.95 -44.31 -48.42
C THR A 13 -5.41 -44.53 -47.00
N PHE A 14 -4.26 -43.91 -46.71
CA PHE A 14 -3.80 -43.79 -45.31
C PHE A 14 -4.62 -42.75 -44.58
N ALA A 15 -5.45 -43.17 -43.63
CA ALA A 15 -6.09 -42.28 -42.66
C ALA A 15 -5.02 -41.83 -41.64
N VAL A 16 -4.60 -40.57 -41.73
CA VAL A 16 -3.75 -39.96 -40.70
C VAL A 16 -4.65 -39.63 -39.51
N PRO A 17 -4.38 -40.16 -38.29
CA PRO A 17 -5.12 -39.76 -37.12
C PRO A 17 -4.82 -38.29 -36.80
N THR A 18 -5.79 -37.43 -36.93
CA THR A 18 -5.74 -36.06 -36.40
C THR A 18 -5.78 -36.14 -34.86
N HIS A 19 -4.61 -36.05 -34.24
CA HIS A 19 -4.54 -35.78 -32.81
C HIS A 19 -5.06 -34.36 -32.59
N ALA A 20 -6.30 -34.25 -32.09
CA ALA A 20 -6.77 -32.99 -31.53
C ALA A 20 -5.89 -32.71 -30.28
N HIS A 21 -4.95 -31.79 -30.41
CA HIS A 21 -4.31 -31.20 -29.25
C HIS A 21 -5.44 -30.48 -28.50
N ALA A 22 -5.81 -30.98 -27.34
CA ALA A 22 -6.54 -30.19 -26.37
C ALA A 22 -5.65 -28.96 -26.11
N GLN A 23 -6.12 -27.79 -26.52
CA GLN A 23 -5.49 -26.53 -26.18
C GLN A 23 -5.65 -26.41 -24.66
N GLU A 24 -4.55 -26.64 -23.91
CA GLU A 24 -4.53 -26.28 -22.49
C GLU A 24 -4.94 -24.82 -22.44
N ALA A 25 -6.02 -24.54 -21.70
CA ALA A 25 -6.41 -23.16 -21.45
C ALA A 25 -5.20 -22.46 -20.81
N ASP A 26 -4.79 -21.34 -21.41
CA ASP A 26 -3.75 -20.50 -20.80
C ASP A 26 -4.13 -20.27 -19.32
N PRO A 27 -3.20 -20.49 -18.38
CA PRO A 27 -3.49 -20.26 -16.98
C PRO A 27 -4.03 -18.83 -16.84
N MET A 28 -5.17 -18.69 -16.14
CA MET A 28 -5.74 -17.36 -15.90
C MET A 28 -4.66 -16.45 -15.34
N PRO A 29 -4.52 -15.23 -15.88
CA PRO A 29 -3.49 -14.31 -15.41
C PRO A 29 -3.66 -14.07 -13.90
N LYS A 30 -2.57 -14.27 -13.16
CA LYS A 30 -2.56 -14.10 -11.71
C LYS A 30 -2.72 -12.62 -11.39
N THR A 31 -3.77 -12.25 -10.68
CA THR A 31 -3.90 -10.91 -10.08
C THR A 31 -3.95 -11.06 -8.57
N ALA A 32 -3.36 -10.12 -7.83
CA ALA A 32 -3.38 -10.11 -6.38
C ALA A 32 -3.45 -8.68 -5.85
N LEU A 33 -4.00 -8.53 -4.65
CA LEU A 33 -4.09 -7.24 -3.98
C LEU A 33 -3.90 -7.44 -2.48
N VAL A 34 -3.08 -6.60 -1.87
CA VAL A 34 -2.93 -6.52 -0.42
C VAL A 34 -2.99 -5.07 0.02
N ILE A 35 -3.71 -4.81 1.12
CA ILE A 35 -3.89 -3.46 1.67
C ILE A 35 -3.60 -3.42 3.17
N HIS A 36 -3.25 -2.25 3.70
CA HIS A 36 -3.25 -1.97 5.12
C HIS A 36 -3.97 -0.66 5.45
N GLY A 37 -4.63 -0.64 6.60
CA GLY A 37 -5.21 0.54 7.25
C GLY A 37 -4.37 1.05 8.42
N GLY A 38 -3.13 0.55 8.54
CA GLY A 38 -2.17 0.98 9.55
C GLY A 38 -1.86 -0.04 10.64
N ALA A 39 -0.61 0.02 11.13
CA ALA A 39 -0.14 -0.71 12.29
C ALA A 39 -0.17 0.17 13.55
N GLY A 40 -0.32 -0.42 14.72
CA GLY A 40 -0.36 0.31 15.99
C GLY A 40 -0.65 -0.57 17.20
N TYR A 41 -0.93 0.08 18.33
CA TYR A 41 -1.26 -0.59 19.58
C TYR A 41 -2.71 -0.28 19.96
N VAL A 42 -3.61 -1.16 19.55
CA VAL A 42 -5.02 -1.13 19.96
C VAL A 42 -5.29 -2.40 20.75
N ALA A 43 -5.53 -2.27 22.06
CA ALA A 43 -5.95 -3.43 22.84
C ALA A 43 -7.29 -3.93 22.30
N ARG A 44 -7.46 -5.25 22.14
CA ARG A 44 -8.70 -5.85 21.61
C ARG A 44 -9.91 -5.39 22.42
N GLU A 45 -9.77 -5.27 23.74
CA GLU A 45 -10.82 -4.85 24.66
C GLU A 45 -11.20 -3.37 24.55
N SER A 46 -10.33 -2.57 23.93
CA SER A 46 -10.58 -1.13 23.72
C SER A 46 -11.29 -0.82 22.40
N LEU A 47 -11.41 -1.80 21.51
CA LEU A 47 -12.11 -1.68 20.23
C LEU A 47 -13.54 -2.21 20.42
N SER A 48 -14.54 -1.35 20.26
CA SER A 48 -15.93 -1.79 20.32
C SER A 48 -16.23 -2.75 19.15
N ALA A 49 -17.19 -3.67 19.34
CA ALA A 49 -17.61 -4.58 18.28
C ALA A 49 -18.10 -3.82 17.03
N GLN A 50 -18.73 -2.65 17.22
CA GLN A 50 -19.17 -1.81 16.10
C GLN A 50 -17.98 -1.17 15.38
N ASP A 51 -16.99 -0.62 16.09
CA ASP A 51 -15.78 -0.05 15.46
C ASP A 51 -14.99 -1.11 14.71
N GLU A 52 -14.89 -2.34 15.24
CA GLU A 52 -14.24 -3.45 14.55
C GLU A 52 -15.00 -3.83 13.27
N GLN A 53 -16.33 -3.96 13.35
CA GLN A 53 -17.16 -4.29 12.19
C GLN A 53 -17.03 -3.21 11.11
N ASP A 54 -17.10 -1.95 11.49
CA ASP A 54 -16.99 -0.82 10.57
C ASP A 54 -15.59 -0.76 9.92
N ALA A 55 -14.52 -0.99 10.69
CA ALA A 55 -13.17 -1.01 10.14
C ALA A 55 -12.99 -2.16 9.13
N ARG A 56 -13.55 -3.34 9.43
CA ARG A 56 -13.55 -4.48 8.50
C ARG A 56 -14.36 -4.17 7.24
N ALA A 57 -15.47 -3.44 7.36
CA ALA A 57 -16.27 -3.01 6.22
C ALA A 57 -15.49 -2.05 5.31
N ASP A 58 -14.81 -1.05 5.87
CA ASP A 58 -13.98 -0.10 5.12
C ASP A 58 -12.81 -0.82 4.40
N LEU A 59 -12.16 -1.79 5.07
CA LEU A 59 -11.11 -2.60 4.45
C LEU A 59 -11.65 -3.44 3.28
N ASN A 60 -12.82 -4.07 3.44
CA ASN A 60 -13.46 -4.81 2.35
C ASN A 60 -13.82 -3.90 1.18
N GLN A 61 -14.35 -2.70 1.45
CA GLN A 61 -14.66 -1.72 0.39
C GLN A 61 -13.40 -1.30 -0.38
N ALA A 62 -12.26 -1.12 0.31
CA ALA A 62 -10.99 -0.80 -0.34
C ALA A 62 -10.48 -1.97 -1.19
N LEU A 63 -10.58 -3.21 -0.69
CA LEU A 63 -10.27 -4.40 -1.46
C LEU A 63 -11.16 -4.52 -2.70
N ASP A 64 -12.47 -4.30 -2.55
CA ASP A 64 -13.41 -4.38 -3.66
C ASP A 64 -13.09 -3.35 -4.74
N ALA A 65 -12.78 -2.11 -4.36
CA ALA A 65 -12.42 -1.04 -5.30
C ALA A 65 -11.16 -1.36 -6.11
N GLY A 66 -10.11 -1.86 -5.45
CA GLY A 66 -8.88 -2.26 -6.16
C GLY A 66 -9.07 -3.53 -6.99
N HIS A 67 -9.81 -4.50 -6.48
CA HIS A 67 -10.10 -5.75 -7.19
C HIS A 67 -10.96 -5.54 -8.43
N GLU A 68 -11.95 -4.66 -8.38
CA GLU A 68 -12.79 -4.32 -9.54
C GLU A 68 -11.95 -3.81 -10.72
N VAL A 69 -10.93 -3.00 -10.42
CA VAL A 69 -9.97 -2.53 -11.43
C VAL A 69 -9.20 -3.71 -12.04
N LEU A 70 -8.64 -4.60 -11.21
CA LEU A 70 -7.86 -5.76 -11.68
C LEU A 70 -8.74 -6.74 -12.46
N ALA A 71 -9.94 -7.04 -11.98
CA ALA A 71 -10.90 -7.94 -12.64
C ALA A 71 -11.37 -7.38 -13.97
N GLY A 72 -11.43 -6.05 -14.11
CA GLY A 72 -11.72 -5.35 -15.37
C GLY A 72 -10.53 -5.29 -16.32
N GLY A 73 -9.37 -5.87 -15.99
CA GLY A 73 -8.15 -5.84 -16.79
C GLY A 73 -7.35 -4.53 -16.66
N GLY A 74 -7.66 -3.72 -15.64
CA GLY A 74 -6.93 -2.48 -15.34
C GLY A 74 -5.55 -2.75 -14.74
N SER A 75 -4.72 -1.70 -14.67
CA SER A 75 -3.34 -1.78 -14.20
C SER A 75 -3.25 -1.92 -12.67
N ALA A 76 -2.14 -2.48 -12.19
CA ALA A 76 -1.78 -2.49 -10.76
C ALA A 76 -1.76 -1.06 -10.19
N LEU A 77 -1.27 -0.09 -10.96
CA LEU A 77 -1.23 1.32 -10.57
C LEU A 77 -2.63 1.90 -10.31
N ASP A 78 -3.60 1.61 -11.18
CA ASP A 78 -4.98 2.04 -11.00
C ASP A 78 -5.64 1.34 -9.80
N ALA A 79 -5.33 0.06 -9.59
CA ALA A 79 -5.86 -0.73 -8.48
C ALA A 79 -5.39 -0.21 -7.11
N VAL A 80 -4.08 0.06 -6.95
CA VAL A 80 -3.57 0.60 -5.67
C VAL A 80 -4.12 2.00 -5.40
N GLN A 81 -4.26 2.84 -6.43
CA GLN A 81 -4.86 4.16 -6.25
C GLN A 81 -6.33 4.05 -5.85
N ALA A 82 -7.12 3.18 -6.50
CA ALA A 82 -8.52 2.96 -6.17
C ALA A 82 -8.70 2.51 -4.71
N ALA A 83 -7.92 1.54 -4.26
CA ALA A 83 -7.95 1.03 -2.89
C ALA A 83 -7.55 2.12 -1.87
N VAL A 84 -6.44 2.83 -2.09
CA VAL A 84 -5.96 3.87 -1.17
C VAL A 84 -6.95 5.04 -1.09
N ARG A 85 -7.59 5.44 -2.19
CA ARG A 85 -8.62 6.49 -2.18
C ARG A 85 -9.79 6.15 -1.25
N VAL A 86 -10.25 4.89 -1.24
CA VAL A 86 -11.30 4.45 -0.31
C VAL A 86 -10.83 4.58 1.14
N LEU A 87 -9.57 4.20 1.42
CA LEU A 87 -8.99 4.34 2.76
C LEU A 87 -8.79 5.81 3.16
N GLU A 88 -8.46 6.71 2.23
CA GLU A 88 -8.36 8.16 2.47
C GLU A 88 -9.72 8.82 2.76
N GLU A 89 -10.82 8.29 2.25
CA GLU A 89 -12.18 8.79 2.54
C GLU A 89 -12.72 8.28 3.90
N SER A 90 -12.13 7.21 4.47
CA SER A 90 -12.56 6.68 5.76
C SER A 90 -12.06 7.54 6.92
N PRO A 91 -12.94 7.96 7.85
CA PRO A 91 -12.54 8.70 9.05
C PRO A 91 -11.79 7.83 10.09
N ARG A 92 -11.67 6.51 9.86
CA ARG A 92 -11.09 5.55 10.79
C ARG A 92 -9.58 5.43 10.69
N PHE A 93 -9.04 5.55 9.48
CA PHE A 93 -7.62 5.40 9.21
C PHE A 93 -6.89 6.74 9.21
N ASN A 94 -5.58 6.73 9.43
CA ASN A 94 -4.75 7.93 9.46
C ASN A 94 -4.26 8.31 8.06
N ALA A 95 -5.18 8.70 7.20
CA ALA A 95 -4.91 9.25 5.88
C ALA A 95 -6.15 10.04 5.44
N GLY A 96 -6.00 11.07 4.61
CA GLY A 96 -7.13 11.85 4.13
C GLY A 96 -8.07 12.28 5.25
N LYS A 97 -9.35 11.89 5.18
CA LYS A 97 -10.43 12.27 6.11
C LYS A 97 -10.15 11.94 7.58
N GLY A 98 -9.42 10.87 7.84
CA GLY A 98 -9.08 10.43 9.20
C GLY A 98 -7.68 10.80 9.65
N ALA A 99 -7.01 11.73 8.96
CA ALA A 99 -5.65 12.15 9.27
C ALA A 99 -5.52 12.71 10.69
N VAL A 100 -4.37 12.46 11.32
CA VAL A 100 -4.05 13.03 12.63
C VAL A 100 -3.75 14.53 12.54
N PHE A 101 -3.89 15.21 13.65
CA PHE A 101 -3.53 16.62 13.78
C PHE A 101 -2.05 16.81 14.05
N ASN A 102 -1.46 17.85 13.45
CA ASN A 102 -0.14 18.37 13.83
C ASN A 102 -0.21 19.19 15.14
N ALA A 103 0.92 19.69 15.62
CA ALA A 103 1.00 20.45 16.85
C ALA A 103 0.25 21.78 16.81
N ASP A 104 0.08 22.37 15.63
CA ASP A 104 -0.63 23.64 15.43
C ASP A 104 -2.15 23.45 15.34
N GLY A 105 -2.62 22.19 15.32
CA GLY A 105 -4.04 21.85 15.28
C GLY A 105 -4.63 21.84 13.87
N GLY A 106 -3.81 21.73 12.86
CA GLY A 106 -4.17 21.47 11.46
C GLY A 106 -3.70 20.08 10.99
N HIS A 107 -3.87 19.83 9.70
CA HIS A 107 -3.46 18.58 9.04
C HIS A 107 -2.43 18.85 7.95
N GLU A 108 -1.44 17.98 7.87
CA GLU A 108 -0.43 17.91 6.83
C GLU A 108 -0.35 16.48 6.35
N LEU A 109 -0.57 16.26 5.07
CA LEU A 109 -0.74 14.94 4.48
C LEU A 109 0.44 14.60 3.57
N ASP A 110 0.81 13.33 3.57
CA ASP A 110 1.91 12.79 2.77
C ASP A 110 1.41 11.56 2.00
N ALA A 111 1.88 11.37 0.75
CA ALA A 111 1.58 10.18 -0.03
C ALA A 111 2.66 9.89 -1.06
N SER A 112 2.78 8.63 -1.45
CA SER A 112 3.57 8.22 -2.61
C SER A 112 2.96 7.02 -3.33
N ILE A 113 3.29 6.93 -4.62
CA ILE A 113 2.89 5.83 -5.50
C ILE A 113 4.05 5.48 -6.43
N MET A 114 4.21 4.19 -6.72
CA MET A 114 5.29 3.69 -7.58
C MET A 114 4.80 2.52 -8.43
N GLU A 115 5.15 2.52 -9.72
CA GLU A 115 4.98 1.38 -10.62
C GLU A 115 6.30 0.62 -10.82
N GLY A 116 6.28 -0.70 -10.65
CA GLY A 116 7.50 -1.50 -10.60
C GLY A 116 8.19 -1.68 -11.95
N HIS A 117 7.42 -1.87 -13.04
CA HIS A 117 7.97 -2.19 -14.36
C HIS A 117 8.73 -1.04 -15.02
N THR A 118 8.39 0.20 -14.73
CA THR A 118 9.09 1.39 -15.23
C THR A 118 9.96 2.06 -14.17
N ARG A 119 9.74 1.75 -12.91
CA ARG A 119 10.31 2.45 -11.75
C ARG A 119 9.88 3.91 -11.65
N ARG A 120 8.85 4.35 -12.37
CA ARG A 120 8.29 5.68 -12.21
C ARG A 120 7.60 5.77 -10.86
N ALA A 121 7.78 6.91 -10.20
CA ALA A 121 7.19 7.17 -8.90
C ALA A 121 6.77 8.64 -8.78
N GLY A 122 5.80 8.88 -7.92
CA GLY A 122 5.37 10.23 -7.55
C GLY A 122 5.07 10.31 -6.06
N ALA A 123 5.37 11.45 -5.46
CA ALA A 123 5.19 11.68 -4.04
C ALA A 123 4.81 13.12 -3.73
N VAL A 124 4.06 13.29 -2.65
CA VAL A 124 3.76 14.60 -2.07
C VAL A 124 3.94 14.55 -0.55
N ALA A 125 4.44 15.64 0.03
CA ALA A 125 4.61 15.77 1.47
C ALA A 125 4.12 17.12 1.97
N GLY A 126 3.46 17.13 3.14
CA GLY A 126 3.01 18.35 3.81
C GLY A 126 1.91 19.10 3.08
N VAL A 127 1.08 18.44 2.29
CA VAL A 127 -0.09 19.07 1.64
C VAL A 127 -1.23 19.25 2.63
N THR A 128 -1.98 20.33 2.52
CA THR A 128 -2.95 20.74 3.55
C THR A 128 -4.38 20.89 3.05
N THR A 129 -4.58 20.93 1.72
CA THR A 129 -5.90 21.18 1.11
C THR A 129 -6.26 20.15 0.04
N ILE A 130 -5.48 19.11 -0.12
CA ILE A 130 -5.70 18.07 -1.14
C ILE A 130 -6.58 16.98 -0.57
N ARG A 131 -7.80 16.81 -1.11
CA ARG A 131 -8.75 15.79 -0.62
C ARG A 131 -8.18 14.38 -0.66
N SER A 132 -7.51 14.02 -1.76
CA SER A 132 -6.87 12.72 -1.96
C SER A 132 -5.39 12.89 -2.30
N PRO A 133 -4.49 12.83 -1.30
CA PRO A 133 -3.05 12.96 -1.51
C PRO A 133 -2.47 11.94 -2.48
N ILE A 134 -2.98 10.70 -2.51
CA ILE A 134 -2.52 9.68 -3.44
C ILE A 134 -2.81 10.05 -4.90
N THR A 135 -3.93 10.72 -5.16
CA THR A 135 -4.25 11.21 -6.51
C THR A 135 -3.26 12.29 -6.95
N LEU A 136 -2.87 13.20 -6.05
CA LEU A 136 -1.85 14.20 -6.35
C LEU A 136 -0.47 13.58 -6.53
N ALA A 137 -0.08 12.59 -5.71
CA ALA A 137 1.18 11.87 -5.86
C ALA A 137 1.27 11.21 -7.25
N ARG A 138 0.18 10.59 -7.73
CA ARG A 138 0.12 10.05 -9.09
C ARG A 138 0.25 11.15 -10.15
N ALA A 139 -0.43 12.27 -9.98
CA ALA A 139 -0.32 13.40 -10.92
C ALA A 139 1.12 13.94 -10.99
N VAL A 140 1.86 13.96 -9.88
CA VAL A 140 3.29 14.32 -9.87
C VAL A 140 4.09 13.34 -10.75
N MET A 141 3.86 12.04 -10.62
CA MET A 141 4.53 11.02 -11.44
C MET A 141 4.22 11.16 -12.93
N GLU A 142 2.97 11.42 -13.29
CA GLU A 142 2.51 11.39 -14.67
C GLU A 142 2.71 12.72 -15.42
N HIS A 143 2.69 13.85 -14.70
CA HIS A 143 2.59 15.18 -15.29
C HIS A 143 3.68 16.15 -14.83
N SER A 144 4.73 15.66 -14.18
CA SER A 144 5.89 16.47 -13.84
C SER A 144 7.20 15.72 -14.13
N PRO A 145 8.35 16.43 -14.27
CA PRO A 145 9.65 15.77 -14.35
C PRO A 145 10.19 15.36 -12.98
N HIS A 146 9.46 15.63 -11.90
CA HIS A 146 9.91 15.42 -10.53
C HIS A 146 9.30 14.13 -9.96
N VAL A 147 10.01 13.51 -9.02
CA VAL A 147 9.47 12.39 -8.23
C VAL A 147 8.69 12.89 -7.03
N MET A 148 9.09 14.02 -6.41
CA MET A 148 8.48 14.48 -5.18
C MET A 148 8.31 16.00 -5.17
N LEU A 149 7.12 16.44 -4.75
CA LEU A 149 6.82 17.84 -4.47
C LEU A 149 6.37 17.99 -3.00
N ALA A 150 6.61 19.18 -2.38
CA ALA A 150 6.30 19.37 -0.97
C ALA A 150 5.58 20.71 -0.72
N ALA A 151 4.73 20.71 0.31
CA ALA A 151 4.07 21.88 0.89
C ALA A 151 3.48 22.82 -0.18
N GLN A 152 3.78 24.12 -0.13
CA GLN A 152 3.25 25.10 -1.06
C GLN A 152 3.60 24.81 -2.53
N GLY A 153 4.74 24.15 -2.80
CA GLY A 153 5.12 23.76 -4.16
C GLY A 153 4.18 22.67 -4.71
N ALA A 154 3.82 21.67 -3.88
CA ALA A 154 2.86 20.64 -4.25
C ALA A 154 1.45 21.22 -4.42
N GLU A 155 1.04 22.17 -3.56
CA GLU A 155 -0.24 22.88 -3.66
C GLU A 155 -0.32 23.70 -4.95
N ALA A 156 0.75 24.42 -5.30
CA ALA A 156 0.80 25.20 -6.55
C ALA A 156 0.76 24.29 -7.81
N PHE A 157 1.39 23.12 -7.76
CA PHE A 157 1.26 22.14 -8.83
C PHE A 157 -0.18 21.63 -8.95
N ALA A 158 -0.86 21.35 -7.83
CA ALA A 158 -2.25 20.93 -7.81
C ALA A 158 -3.19 21.97 -8.44
N ASP A 159 -2.91 23.28 -8.31
CA ASP A 159 -3.69 24.34 -8.97
C ASP A 159 -3.62 24.30 -10.51
N THR A 160 -2.61 23.64 -11.06
CA THR A 160 -2.50 23.40 -12.51
C THR A 160 -3.25 22.16 -13.00
N ARG A 161 -3.88 21.40 -12.07
CA ARG A 161 -4.48 20.09 -12.31
C ARG A 161 -5.96 20.11 -11.92
N PRO A 162 -6.89 20.33 -12.87
CA PRO A 162 -8.31 20.48 -12.56
C PRO A 162 -8.96 19.21 -12.00
N GLU A 163 -8.35 18.05 -12.19
CA GLU A 163 -8.78 16.77 -11.63
C GLU A 163 -8.47 16.60 -10.13
N ILE A 164 -7.61 17.48 -9.55
CA ILE A 164 -7.25 17.43 -8.14
C ILE A 164 -8.25 18.23 -7.32
N GLU A 165 -9.06 17.51 -6.54
CA GLU A 165 -10.08 18.13 -5.68
C GLU A 165 -9.43 18.79 -4.46
N ARG A 166 -9.83 20.05 -4.21
CA ARG A 166 -9.35 20.87 -3.08
C ARG A 166 -10.44 20.93 -2.00
N VAL A 167 -10.01 20.84 -0.76
CA VAL A 167 -10.87 21.00 0.42
C VAL A 167 -10.24 21.97 1.40
N ARG A 168 -11.05 22.50 2.33
CA ARG A 168 -10.51 23.23 3.47
C ARG A 168 -9.82 22.24 4.43
N ASN A 169 -8.81 22.71 5.17
CA ASN A 169 -8.06 21.86 6.10
C ASN A 169 -8.94 21.24 7.20
N ASP A 170 -9.98 21.95 7.64
CA ASP A 170 -10.95 21.43 8.63
C ASP A 170 -11.87 20.30 8.09
N TRP A 171 -11.83 20.03 6.76
CA TRP A 171 -12.51 18.86 6.19
C TRP A 171 -11.96 17.54 6.73
N PHE A 172 -10.67 17.50 7.10
CA PHE A 172 -10.01 16.31 7.64
C PHE A 172 -10.31 16.07 9.13
N ASP A 173 -10.94 17.03 9.84
CA ASP A 173 -11.23 16.95 11.27
C ASP A 173 -12.11 15.75 11.62
N THR A 174 -11.72 15.04 12.68
CA THR A 174 -12.58 14.06 13.36
C THR A 174 -12.45 14.23 14.87
N ASP A 175 -13.53 13.98 15.62
CA ASP A 175 -13.53 14.09 17.10
C ASP A 175 -12.50 13.15 17.72
N LYS A 176 -12.35 11.94 17.19
CA LYS A 176 -11.36 10.97 17.65
C LYS A 176 -9.93 11.52 17.55
N ARG A 177 -9.57 12.13 16.41
CA ARG A 177 -8.23 12.69 16.21
C ARG A 177 -8.01 13.94 17.05
N ARG A 178 -9.03 14.77 17.28
CA ARG A 178 -8.95 15.89 18.18
C ARG A 178 -8.66 15.45 19.61
N GLN A 179 -9.38 14.45 20.11
CA GLN A 179 -9.13 13.87 21.44
C GLN A 179 -7.71 13.30 21.58
N GLN A 180 -7.18 12.66 20.52
CA GLN A 180 -5.81 12.15 20.49
C GLN A 180 -4.77 13.28 20.59
N LEU A 181 -4.96 14.39 19.85
CA LEU A 181 -4.08 15.55 19.95
C LEU A 181 -4.10 16.14 21.37
N ASP A 182 -5.29 16.34 21.96
CA ASP A 182 -5.43 16.89 23.30
C ASP A 182 -4.75 16.00 24.35
N ALA A 183 -4.87 14.67 24.21
CA ALA A 183 -4.20 13.73 25.09
C ALA A 183 -2.67 13.80 24.94
N ALA A 184 -2.16 13.88 23.70
CA ALA A 184 -0.74 14.00 23.42
C ALA A 184 -0.15 15.30 24.01
N LYS A 185 -0.85 16.44 23.83
CA LYS A 185 -0.43 17.72 24.41
C LYS A 185 -0.41 17.72 25.93
N ARG A 186 -1.43 17.13 26.58
CA ARG A 186 -1.44 16.99 28.06
C ARG A 186 -0.27 16.15 28.55
N LYS A 187 0.05 15.04 27.88
CA LYS A 187 1.18 14.18 28.24
C LYS A 187 2.50 14.93 28.10
N GLU A 188 2.71 15.64 27.00
CA GLU A 188 3.91 16.43 26.75
C GLU A 188 4.07 17.52 27.84
N GLN A 189 3.01 18.22 28.19
CA GLN A 189 3.04 19.24 29.25
C GLN A 189 3.40 18.65 30.63
N ALA A 190 2.83 17.50 30.98
CA ALA A 190 3.12 16.82 32.23
C ALA A 190 4.58 16.40 32.31
N ALA A 191 5.14 15.84 31.23
CA ALA A 191 6.55 15.43 31.17
C ALA A 191 7.49 16.63 31.29
N ARG A 192 7.24 17.75 30.59
CA ARG A 192 7.98 19.00 30.74
C ARG A 192 7.97 19.54 32.17
N SER A 193 6.81 19.48 32.83
CA SER A 193 6.66 19.93 34.20
C SER A 193 7.42 19.03 35.19
N ALA A 194 7.63 17.77 34.85
CA ALA A 194 8.43 16.80 35.62
C ALA A 194 9.94 16.84 35.29
N GLY A 195 10.37 17.72 34.37
CA GLY A 195 11.77 17.81 33.94
C GLY A 195 12.23 16.59 33.12
N ILE A 196 11.27 15.85 32.53
CA ILE A 196 11.54 14.70 31.69
C ILE A 196 11.60 15.17 30.24
N ASP A 197 12.78 15.03 29.59
CA ASP A 197 12.86 15.19 28.13
C ASP A 197 12.04 14.07 27.48
N THR A 198 10.93 14.47 26.86
CA THR A 198 10.09 13.53 26.13
C THR A 198 10.77 13.15 24.82
N VAL A 199 11.50 12.04 24.86
CA VAL A 199 11.66 11.23 23.67
C VAL A 199 10.33 10.53 23.45
N ASP A 200 9.74 10.66 22.26
CA ASP A 200 8.47 10.03 21.96
C ASP A 200 8.51 8.55 22.33
N GLU A 201 7.53 8.11 23.15
CA GLU A 201 7.45 6.69 23.51
C GLU A 201 7.02 5.87 22.30
N PRO A 202 7.68 4.72 22.05
CA PRO A 202 7.26 3.78 21.02
C PRO A 202 5.79 3.39 21.17
N GLY A 203 5.09 3.25 20.06
CA GLY A 203 3.79 2.56 20.04
C GLY A 203 2.52 3.40 20.20
N LYS A 204 2.57 4.71 20.04
CA LYS A 204 1.37 5.57 20.05
C LYS A 204 0.97 6.12 18.68
N TYR A 205 1.53 5.55 17.63
CA TYR A 205 1.31 6.00 16.26
C TYR A 205 0.20 5.17 15.62
N PHE A 206 -0.83 5.84 15.16
CA PHE A 206 -1.96 5.20 14.50
C PHE A 206 -1.87 5.45 13.00
N GLY A 207 -1.46 4.41 12.34
CA GLY A 207 -1.75 3.96 11.02
C GLY A 207 -1.57 4.92 9.86
N THR A 208 -0.79 4.52 8.95
CA THR A 208 -0.67 4.89 7.55
C THR A 208 -1.56 3.94 6.75
N VAL A 209 -2.10 4.33 5.61
CA VAL A 209 -2.80 3.40 4.71
C VAL A 209 -1.95 3.08 3.50
N GLY A 210 -2.13 1.90 2.92
CA GLY A 210 -1.44 1.53 1.71
C GLY A 210 -2.01 0.34 0.99
N ALA A 211 -1.51 0.13 -0.23
CA ALA A 211 -1.89 -0.99 -1.09
C ALA A 211 -0.71 -1.43 -1.96
N VAL A 212 -0.66 -2.72 -2.25
CA VAL A 212 0.24 -3.31 -3.26
C VAL A 212 -0.60 -4.23 -4.14
N ALA A 213 -0.46 -4.10 -5.46
CA ALA A 213 -1.22 -4.89 -6.43
C ALA A 213 -0.30 -5.52 -7.48
N LEU A 214 -0.73 -6.68 -7.97
CA LEU A 214 -0.20 -7.39 -9.14
C LEU A 214 -1.31 -7.47 -10.19
N ASP A 215 -1.05 -6.97 -11.40
CA ASP A 215 -2.00 -7.05 -12.51
C ASP A 215 -1.77 -8.26 -13.42
N GLN A 216 -2.69 -8.48 -14.36
CA GLN A 216 -2.64 -9.60 -15.31
C GLN A 216 -1.42 -9.61 -16.23
N HIS A 217 -0.66 -8.51 -16.31
CA HIS A 217 0.56 -8.39 -17.09
C HIS A 217 1.83 -8.70 -16.29
N GLY A 218 1.66 -9.06 -14.99
CA GLY A 218 2.78 -9.28 -14.07
C GLY A 218 3.40 -7.97 -13.57
N HIS A 219 2.72 -6.83 -13.74
CA HIS A 219 3.19 -5.56 -13.23
C HIS A 219 2.76 -5.37 -11.78
N ILE A 220 3.68 -4.88 -10.96
CA ILE A 220 3.45 -4.56 -9.56
C ILE A 220 3.41 -3.05 -9.38
N ALA A 221 2.51 -2.57 -8.53
CA ALA A 221 2.49 -1.20 -8.05
C ALA A 221 2.28 -1.15 -6.54
N ALA A 222 2.82 -0.11 -5.90
CA ALA A 222 2.65 0.15 -4.47
C ALA A 222 2.24 1.61 -4.24
N ALA A 223 1.44 1.84 -3.20
CA ALA A 223 0.96 3.16 -2.81
C ALA A 223 0.84 3.26 -1.30
N THR A 224 1.18 4.42 -0.75
CA THR A 224 1.11 4.71 0.69
C THR A 224 0.60 6.13 0.91
N SER A 225 -0.28 6.35 1.90
CA SER A 225 -0.82 7.67 2.24
C SER A 225 -0.99 7.82 3.75
N THR A 226 -0.72 9.01 4.29
CA THR A 226 -0.74 9.24 5.74
C THR A 226 -0.97 10.70 6.13
N GLY A 227 -1.50 10.93 7.35
CA GLY A 227 -1.42 12.21 8.07
C GLY A 227 -0.15 12.36 8.94
N GLY A 228 0.72 11.34 8.98
CA GLY A 228 1.92 11.32 9.81
C GLY A 228 1.64 10.94 11.27
N MET A 229 2.28 11.62 12.21
CA MET A 229 2.17 11.40 13.65
C MET A 229 1.30 12.46 14.32
N THR A 230 0.50 12.05 15.30
CA THR A 230 -0.24 12.99 16.17
C THR A 230 0.72 13.95 16.89
N ASN A 231 0.39 15.23 16.88
CA ASN A 231 1.22 16.28 17.48
C ASN A 231 2.60 16.46 16.81
N LYS A 232 2.76 16.02 15.56
CA LYS A 232 4.00 16.27 14.79
C LYS A 232 4.27 17.77 14.68
N LYS A 233 5.56 18.13 14.64
CA LYS A 233 6.03 19.52 14.68
C LYS A 233 6.94 19.81 13.47
N TRP A 234 7.12 21.09 13.17
CA TRP A 234 8.14 21.59 12.23
C TRP A 234 8.04 21.01 10.83
N GLY A 235 6.83 20.62 10.37
CA GLY A 235 6.64 20.02 9.07
C GLY A 235 7.26 18.60 8.97
N ARG A 236 7.24 17.82 10.07
CA ARG A 236 7.78 16.46 10.09
C ARG A 236 7.17 15.62 8.98
N VAL A 237 8.04 14.99 8.19
CA VAL A 237 7.72 14.02 7.17
C VAL A 237 8.19 12.64 7.64
N GLY A 238 7.33 11.63 7.51
CA GLY A 238 7.65 10.23 7.79
C GLY A 238 8.14 9.48 6.56
N ASP A 239 8.05 8.17 6.62
CA ASP A 239 8.47 7.24 5.56
C ASP A 239 7.52 7.20 4.36
N ALA A 240 6.21 7.43 4.59
CA ALA A 240 5.17 7.24 3.58
C ALA A 240 5.45 7.92 2.22
N PRO A 241 5.92 9.19 2.14
CA PRO A 241 6.22 9.82 0.86
C PRO A 241 7.62 9.52 0.33
N ILE A 242 8.44 8.76 1.06
CA ILE A 242 9.84 8.50 0.70
C ILE A 242 9.93 7.15 0.01
N ILE A 243 10.20 7.19 -1.31
CA ILE A 243 10.44 5.99 -2.11
C ILE A 243 11.63 5.21 -1.57
N GLY A 244 11.42 3.93 -1.32
CA GLY A 244 12.38 3.02 -0.67
C GLY A 244 12.23 2.92 0.85
N ALA A 245 11.58 3.87 1.50
CA ALA A 245 11.32 3.81 2.95
C ALA A 245 9.91 3.24 3.24
N GLY A 246 8.86 3.97 2.88
CA GLY A 246 7.47 3.58 3.09
C GLY A 246 6.79 2.97 1.86
N THR A 247 7.33 3.17 0.66
CA THR A 247 6.77 2.68 -0.60
C THR A 247 7.89 2.21 -1.53
N TRP A 248 7.72 1.03 -2.11
CA TRP A 248 8.61 0.52 -3.14
C TRP A 248 7.88 -0.41 -4.09
N ALA A 249 8.23 -0.37 -5.37
CA ALA A 249 7.84 -1.38 -6.34
C ALA A 249 8.94 -1.57 -7.38
N ASP A 250 9.19 -2.84 -7.76
CA ASP A 250 10.03 -3.21 -8.89
C ASP A 250 9.42 -4.39 -9.66
N LEU A 251 10.20 -5.02 -10.55
CA LEU A 251 9.73 -6.13 -11.37
C LEU A 251 9.40 -7.41 -10.57
N GLN A 252 9.89 -7.52 -9.35
CA GLN A 252 9.78 -8.74 -8.55
C GLN A 252 8.90 -8.56 -7.33
N CYS A 253 8.83 -7.34 -6.78
CA CYS A 253 8.25 -7.12 -5.46
C CYS A 253 7.72 -5.70 -5.30
N GLY A 254 6.65 -5.55 -4.51
CA GLY A 254 6.12 -4.28 -4.06
C GLY A 254 5.90 -4.28 -2.55
N VAL A 255 6.07 -3.12 -1.91
CA VAL A 255 5.92 -2.96 -0.46
C VAL A 255 5.27 -1.62 -0.13
N SER A 256 4.36 -1.64 0.87
CA SER A 256 3.88 -0.44 1.57
C SER A 256 4.05 -0.62 3.07
N GLY A 257 4.72 0.33 3.70
CA GLY A 257 5.05 0.32 5.12
C GLY A 257 4.09 1.14 5.97
N THR A 258 4.01 0.81 7.25
CA THR A 258 3.25 1.52 8.27
C THR A 258 3.89 1.33 9.63
N GLY A 259 4.30 2.41 10.30
CA GLY A 259 5.00 2.31 11.58
C GLY A 259 5.67 3.60 11.99
N TRP A 260 6.69 3.47 12.83
CA TRP A 260 7.49 4.61 13.23
C TRP A 260 8.45 5.04 12.11
N GLY A 261 8.06 6.06 11.35
CA GLY A 261 8.67 6.49 10.11
C GLY A 261 10.18 6.73 10.17
N GLU A 262 10.68 7.23 11.30
CA GLU A 262 12.10 7.48 11.51
C GLU A 262 12.98 6.21 11.40
N PHE A 263 12.44 5.05 11.82
CA PHE A 263 13.11 3.76 11.69
C PHE A 263 12.98 3.21 10.27
N TYR A 264 11.83 3.40 9.65
CA TYR A 264 11.57 2.98 8.27
C TYR A 264 12.46 3.76 7.28
N ILE A 265 12.63 5.07 7.49
CA ILE A 265 13.53 5.91 6.69
C ILE A 265 14.98 5.45 6.83
N ARG A 266 15.49 5.33 8.08
CA ARG A 266 16.90 5.01 8.34
C ARG A 266 17.33 3.63 7.87
N ASN A 267 16.37 2.68 7.80
CA ASN A 267 16.62 1.31 7.36
C ASN A 267 16.15 1.07 5.92
N ALA A 268 15.62 2.07 5.21
CA ALA A 268 15.08 1.93 3.84
C ALA A 268 14.17 0.70 3.69
N VAL A 269 13.23 0.52 4.64
CA VAL A 269 12.50 -0.74 4.90
C VAL A 269 11.84 -1.31 3.67
N ALA A 270 11.08 -0.50 2.91
CA ALA A 270 10.38 -0.99 1.74
C ALA A 270 11.33 -1.51 0.64
N HIS A 271 12.45 -0.80 0.43
CA HIS A 271 13.48 -1.24 -0.51
C HIS A 271 14.25 -2.46 -0.01
N ASP A 272 14.63 -2.53 1.30
CA ASP A 272 15.42 -3.64 1.84
C ASP A 272 14.67 -4.97 1.71
N ILE A 273 13.34 -5.00 1.90
CA ILE A 273 12.52 -6.20 1.68
C ILE A 273 12.67 -6.69 0.23
N CYS A 274 12.42 -5.84 -0.75
CA CYS A 274 12.50 -6.23 -2.16
C CYS A 274 13.95 -6.50 -2.62
N ALA A 275 14.94 -5.78 -2.07
CA ALA A 275 16.35 -6.02 -2.36
C ALA A 275 16.81 -7.40 -1.90
N ARG A 276 16.32 -7.92 -0.78
CA ARG A 276 16.59 -9.29 -0.31
C ARG A 276 16.01 -10.33 -1.25
N VAL A 277 14.78 -10.12 -1.72
CA VAL A 277 14.17 -10.98 -2.76
C VAL A 277 15.03 -10.96 -4.02
N ALA A 278 15.35 -9.76 -4.53
CA ALA A 278 16.03 -9.58 -5.81
C ALA A 278 17.51 -10.02 -5.81
N TYR A 279 18.27 -9.74 -4.73
CA TYR A 279 19.73 -9.92 -4.73
C TYR A 279 20.20 -11.13 -3.93
N ARG A 280 19.39 -11.59 -2.96
CA ARG A 280 19.73 -12.75 -2.13
C ARG A 280 18.94 -13.99 -2.49
N GLY A 281 17.79 -13.82 -3.21
CA GLY A 281 16.89 -14.91 -3.50
C GLY A 281 16.10 -15.38 -2.26
N ASP A 282 15.96 -14.52 -1.24
CA ASP A 282 15.14 -14.81 -0.07
C ASP A 282 13.66 -14.92 -0.52
N SER A 283 12.86 -15.77 0.14
CA SER A 283 11.41 -15.73 -0.06
C SER A 283 10.84 -14.39 0.40
N LEU A 284 9.71 -13.96 -0.19
CA LEU A 284 9.06 -12.71 0.22
C LEU A 284 8.74 -12.71 1.71
N GLY A 285 8.25 -13.82 2.24
CA GLY A 285 7.92 -13.99 3.66
C GLY A 285 9.15 -13.82 4.56
N ASP A 286 10.25 -14.53 4.26
CA ASP A 286 11.48 -14.44 5.04
C ASP A 286 12.10 -13.05 4.98
N ALA A 287 12.11 -12.42 3.79
CA ALA A 287 12.64 -11.07 3.60
C ALA A 287 11.85 -10.04 4.43
N ALA A 288 10.52 -10.10 4.37
CA ALA A 288 9.64 -9.19 5.07
C ALA A 288 9.70 -9.38 6.60
N GLU A 289 9.73 -10.62 7.07
CA GLU A 289 9.89 -10.98 8.48
C GLU A 289 11.25 -10.51 9.05
N GLU A 290 12.34 -10.75 8.31
CA GLU A 290 13.67 -10.30 8.72
C GLU A 290 13.75 -8.79 8.87
N VAL A 291 13.19 -8.03 7.92
CA VAL A 291 13.31 -6.57 7.95
C VAL A 291 12.40 -5.97 9.03
N VAL A 292 11.12 -6.36 9.09
CA VAL A 292 10.16 -5.74 10.02
C VAL A 292 10.36 -6.27 11.45
N ASN A 293 10.36 -7.58 11.63
CA ASN A 293 10.32 -8.17 12.97
C ASN A 293 11.69 -8.34 13.62
N ARG A 294 12.80 -8.23 12.86
CA ARG A 294 14.15 -8.33 13.41
C ARG A 294 14.95 -7.03 13.29
N ILE A 295 15.11 -6.47 12.08
CA ILE A 295 15.95 -5.28 11.87
C ILE A 295 15.30 -4.04 12.48
N VAL A 296 14.01 -3.76 12.17
CA VAL A 296 13.29 -2.61 12.72
C VAL A 296 13.18 -2.73 14.24
N THR A 297 12.85 -3.92 14.78
CA THR A 297 12.77 -4.18 16.22
C THR A 297 14.13 -3.97 16.90
N ALA A 298 15.21 -4.50 16.33
CA ALA A 298 16.57 -4.34 16.89
C ALA A 298 17.03 -2.88 16.88
N ALA A 299 16.54 -2.08 15.92
CA ALA A 299 16.80 -0.65 15.87
C ALA A 299 15.96 0.15 16.90
N GLY A 300 15.00 -0.48 17.56
CA GLY A 300 14.07 0.16 18.52
C GLY A 300 12.79 0.70 17.90
N GLY A 301 12.49 0.33 16.65
CA GLY A 301 11.26 0.73 15.92
C GLY A 301 10.16 -0.30 16.01
N ASP A 302 8.96 0.14 15.64
CA ASP A 302 7.77 -0.68 15.54
C ASP A 302 6.95 -0.35 14.28
N GLY A 303 6.03 -1.26 13.94
CA GLY A 303 5.14 -1.09 12.79
C GLY A 303 4.85 -2.40 12.08
N GLY A 304 4.59 -2.29 10.79
CA GLY A 304 4.35 -3.42 9.90
C GLY A 304 4.55 -3.03 8.43
N ALA A 305 4.42 -4.00 7.57
CA ALA A 305 4.42 -3.80 6.13
C ALA A 305 3.49 -4.80 5.46
N ILE A 306 2.98 -4.43 4.30
CA ILE A 306 2.42 -5.35 3.34
C ILE A 306 3.38 -5.48 2.17
N ALA A 307 3.57 -6.69 1.68
CA ALA A 307 4.42 -6.98 0.55
C ALA A 307 3.74 -7.99 -0.40
N LEU A 308 4.01 -7.86 -1.69
CA LEU A 308 3.50 -8.72 -2.75
C LEU A 308 4.59 -8.93 -3.79
N ASP A 309 4.79 -10.17 -4.23
CA ASP A 309 5.73 -10.49 -5.32
C ASP A 309 5.05 -10.84 -6.66
N VAL A 310 5.86 -11.01 -7.69
CA VAL A 310 5.41 -11.32 -9.05
C VAL A 310 4.73 -12.69 -9.17
N ASP A 311 4.97 -13.60 -8.22
CA ASP A 311 4.31 -14.90 -8.15
C ASP A 311 2.95 -14.85 -7.45
N GLY A 312 2.58 -13.69 -6.88
CA GLY A 312 1.34 -13.47 -6.15
C GLY A 312 1.41 -13.89 -4.68
N ASN A 313 2.62 -14.13 -4.15
CA ASN A 313 2.80 -14.35 -2.72
C ASN A 313 2.60 -13.05 -1.97
N ILE A 314 1.96 -13.13 -0.80
CA ILE A 314 1.67 -11.99 0.07
C ILE A 314 2.35 -12.20 1.42
N ALA A 315 2.99 -11.15 1.94
CA ALA A 315 3.52 -11.11 3.29
C ALA A 315 3.00 -9.86 4.02
N MET A 316 2.66 -10.02 5.30
CA MET A 316 2.07 -8.95 6.13
C MET A 316 2.67 -8.96 7.55
N PRO A 317 4.02 -8.86 7.69
CA PRO A 317 4.65 -8.87 9.00
C PRO A 317 4.37 -7.58 9.78
N PHE A 318 4.25 -7.68 11.09
CA PHE A 318 4.20 -6.54 12.00
C PHE A 318 4.71 -6.94 13.39
N ASN A 319 5.35 -5.99 14.09
CA ASN A 319 5.84 -6.11 15.45
C ASN A 319 5.12 -5.17 16.44
N SER A 320 4.03 -4.54 15.99
CA SER A 320 3.08 -3.80 16.81
C SER A 320 1.94 -4.73 17.29
N GLY A 321 1.11 -4.26 18.21
CA GLY A 321 0.01 -5.08 18.73
C GLY A 321 -1.11 -5.39 17.73
N THR A 322 -1.25 -4.57 16.69
CA THR A 322 -2.28 -4.69 15.65
C THR A 322 -1.79 -4.17 14.31
N MET A 323 -2.34 -4.72 13.22
CA MET A 323 -2.29 -4.13 11.89
C MET A 323 -3.62 -4.37 11.16
N TYR A 324 -4.34 -3.30 10.83
CA TYR A 324 -5.49 -3.37 9.94
C TYR A 324 -5.00 -3.76 8.55
N ARG A 325 -5.45 -4.92 8.04
CA ARG A 325 -4.95 -5.48 6.78
C ARG A 325 -6.02 -6.26 6.03
N GLY A 326 -5.86 -6.36 4.74
CA GLY A 326 -6.73 -7.16 3.88
C GLY A 326 -5.99 -7.65 2.66
N TRP A 327 -6.47 -8.75 2.07
CA TRP A 327 -5.81 -9.41 0.93
C TRP A 327 -6.80 -10.12 0.00
N ILE A 328 -6.39 -10.25 -1.25
CA ILE A 328 -6.99 -11.11 -2.27
C ILE A 328 -5.84 -11.83 -2.97
N HIS A 329 -5.81 -13.16 -2.85
CA HIS A 329 -4.82 -14.02 -3.51
C HIS A 329 -5.19 -14.32 -4.96
N PRO A 330 -4.22 -14.82 -5.79
CA PRO A 330 -4.49 -15.20 -7.18
C PRO A 330 -5.56 -16.30 -7.36
N ASP A 331 -5.79 -17.12 -6.36
CA ASP A 331 -6.84 -18.15 -6.35
C ASP A 331 -8.24 -17.62 -5.97
N GLY A 332 -8.35 -16.31 -5.72
CA GLY A 332 -9.56 -15.63 -5.29
C GLY A 332 -9.85 -15.69 -3.80
N SER A 333 -9.04 -16.41 -3.01
CA SER A 333 -9.18 -16.39 -1.55
C SER A 333 -8.87 -14.99 -1.00
N ARG A 334 -9.72 -14.53 -0.06
CA ARG A 334 -9.62 -13.17 0.47
C ARG A 334 -9.96 -13.11 1.95
N GLY A 335 -9.47 -12.07 2.59
CA GLY A 335 -9.77 -11.83 3.99
C GLY A 335 -9.37 -10.44 4.46
N VAL A 336 -9.82 -10.10 5.68
CA VAL A 336 -9.39 -8.92 6.44
C VAL A 336 -9.09 -9.31 7.87
N ALA A 337 -8.04 -8.74 8.44
CA ALA A 337 -7.62 -8.97 9.82
C ALA A 337 -7.18 -7.68 10.49
N ILE A 338 -7.16 -7.67 11.83
CA ILE A 338 -6.76 -6.53 12.66
C ILE A 338 -5.70 -6.95 13.68
N PHE A 339 -5.96 -8.05 14.36
CA PHE A 339 -5.10 -8.60 15.41
C PHE A 339 -4.22 -9.75 14.88
N GLU A 340 -3.22 -10.15 15.64
CA GLU A 340 -2.62 -11.48 15.48
C GLU A 340 -3.67 -12.54 15.85
N ASP A 341 -3.81 -13.56 14.99
CA ASP A 341 -4.70 -14.70 15.23
C ASP A 341 -4.08 -15.72 16.18
#